data_f1dcb00a760304f5d268114023abca11
#
_entry.id   f1dcb00a760304f5d268114023abca11
#
_cell.length_a   1.000
_cell.length_b   1.000
_cell.length_c   1.000
_cell.angle_alpha   90.00
_cell.angle_beta   90.00
_cell.angle_gamma   90.00
#
_symmetry.space_group_name_H-M   'P 1'
#
loop_
_entity.id
_entity.type
_entity.pdbx_description
1 polymer ?
#
loop_
_entity_poly.entity_id
_entity_poly.type
_entity_poly.pdbx_seq_one_letter_code
_entity_poly.pdbx_strand_id
1 'polypeptide(L)'
;MEKKLEGKVALITGSGRGIGRELALMLAKDGAHIVVNDLDADPGNQTVEDIIAMGAKAVACNGSVTDDDFPERFINTALDTFGGLDIIVNNAGYTWDNVIQKMDDEQWQAILDCHVTAPFRILRAAQPHIKRLFLEEQEKGITNYRKVVNISSTSGVNGNAGQINYSTAKAGVVGMAKTMAKEWGRYNVNVNAVGFGLIKTRLTDADAKKDDSTIDIEGNKIKVGVNSALFEAAKTMIPLGRPGTPQEAAGAIYMFCIPESNYVTGQILMCHGGGFGL
;
A
#
# COMPACT_ATOMS: atom_id res chain seq x y z
N MET A 1 -23.41 11.50 -8.74
CA MET A 1 -22.24 11.16 -9.60
C MET A 1 -22.22 9.65 -9.73
N GLU A 2 -21.92 9.16 -10.92
CA GLU A 2 -21.75 7.73 -11.16
C GLU A 2 -20.53 7.21 -10.39
N LYS A 3 -20.68 6.08 -9.71
CA LYS A 3 -19.60 5.48 -8.94
C LYS A 3 -18.66 4.72 -9.90
N LYS A 4 -17.41 5.15 -9.99
CA LYS A 4 -16.43 4.60 -10.96
C LYS A 4 -16.01 3.17 -10.67
N LEU A 5 -16.14 2.73 -9.42
CA LEU A 5 -15.69 1.43 -8.91
C LEU A 5 -16.85 0.56 -8.45
N GLU A 6 -18.07 0.83 -8.90
CA GLU A 6 -19.27 0.06 -8.51
C GLU A 6 -19.04 -1.44 -8.73
N GLY A 7 -19.18 -2.22 -7.64
CA GLY A 7 -19.01 -3.68 -7.64
C GLY A 7 -17.58 -4.20 -7.80
N LYS A 8 -16.56 -3.33 -7.91
CA LYS A 8 -15.15 -3.74 -7.91
C LYS A 8 -14.73 -4.21 -6.53
N VAL A 9 -13.83 -5.19 -6.47
CA VAL A 9 -13.30 -5.73 -5.23
C VAL A 9 -11.85 -5.28 -5.04
N ALA A 10 -11.59 -4.54 -3.95
CA ALA A 10 -10.29 -3.97 -3.62
C ALA A 10 -9.73 -4.57 -2.34
N LEU A 11 -8.49 -5.07 -2.41
CA LEU A 11 -7.73 -5.61 -1.31
C LEU A 11 -6.61 -4.64 -0.95
N ILE A 12 -6.53 -4.22 0.31
CA ILE A 12 -5.56 -3.20 0.75
C ILE A 12 -4.87 -3.70 2.01
N THR A 13 -3.56 -3.91 1.95
CA THR A 13 -2.77 -4.26 3.14
C THR A 13 -2.45 -3.01 3.97
N GLY A 14 -2.43 -3.15 5.32
CA GLY A 14 -2.19 -2.03 6.23
C GLY A 14 -3.26 -0.94 6.13
N SER A 15 -4.54 -1.32 6.07
CA SER A 15 -5.66 -0.41 5.84
C SER A 15 -6.55 -0.15 7.06
N GLY A 16 -6.10 -0.52 8.25
CA GLY A 16 -6.75 -0.12 9.49
C GLY A 16 -6.46 1.32 9.90
N ARG A 17 -5.40 1.93 9.35
CA ARG A 17 -4.92 3.27 9.75
C ARG A 17 -4.31 4.04 8.58
N GLY A 18 -4.07 5.34 8.80
CA GLY A 18 -3.26 6.20 7.94
C GLY A 18 -3.66 6.15 6.46
N ILE A 19 -2.69 6.03 5.57
CA ILE A 19 -2.89 6.10 4.12
C ILE A 19 -3.81 4.97 3.63
N GLY A 20 -3.59 3.74 4.12
CA GLY A 20 -4.38 2.58 3.71
C GLY A 20 -5.86 2.72 4.09
N ARG A 21 -6.16 3.24 5.30
CA ARG A 21 -7.54 3.50 5.73
C ARG A 21 -8.20 4.58 4.88
N GLU A 22 -7.52 5.70 4.64
CA GLU A 22 -8.06 6.77 3.79
C GLU A 22 -8.36 6.27 2.37
N LEU A 23 -7.49 5.44 1.82
CA LEU A 23 -7.71 4.80 0.53
C LEU A 23 -8.91 3.85 0.56
N ALA A 24 -9.03 3.02 1.59
CA ALA A 24 -10.16 2.11 1.75
C ALA A 24 -11.50 2.84 1.76
N LEU A 25 -11.59 3.94 2.53
CA LEU A 25 -12.77 4.80 2.57
C LEU A 25 -13.05 5.48 1.22
N MET A 26 -12.01 5.94 0.54
CA MET A 26 -12.12 6.59 -0.78
C MET A 26 -12.65 5.64 -1.84
N LEU A 27 -12.09 4.41 -1.94
CA LEU A 27 -12.53 3.39 -2.89
C LEU A 27 -13.95 2.89 -2.56
N ALA A 28 -14.27 2.72 -1.26
CA ALA A 28 -15.60 2.33 -0.80
C ALA A 28 -16.69 3.37 -1.16
N LYS A 29 -16.36 4.65 -0.98
CA LYS A 29 -17.25 5.77 -1.36
C LYS A 29 -17.54 5.76 -2.86
N ASP A 30 -16.60 5.31 -3.67
CA ASP A 30 -16.72 5.20 -5.12
C ASP A 30 -17.30 3.85 -5.60
N GLY A 31 -17.79 3.00 -4.68
CA GLY A 31 -18.56 1.79 -4.95
C GLY A 31 -17.80 0.47 -4.85
N ALA A 32 -16.51 0.49 -4.51
CA ALA A 32 -15.76 -0.74 -4.33
C ALA A 32 -16.17 -1.49 -3.05
N HIS A 33 -16.09 -2.82 -3.09
CA HIS A 33 -16.13 -3.70 -1.93
C HIS A 33 -14.70 -3.87 -1.41
N ILE A 34 -14.48 -3.74 -0.11
CA ILE A 34 -13.13 -3.63 0.45
C ILE A 34 -12.81 -4.85 1.32
N VAL A 35 -11.65 -5.47 1.05
CA VAL A 35 -10.97 -6.37 1.98
C VAL A 35 -9.92 -5.56 2.74
N VAL A 36 -10.19 -5.33 4.02
CA VAL A 36 -9.32 -4.57 4.93
C VAL A 36 -8.35 -5.53 5.59
N ASN A 37 -7.06 -5.20 5.58
CA ASN A 37 -6.05 -5.87 6.39
C ASN A 37 -5.33 -4.88 7.29
N ASP A 38 -5.10 -5.26 8.51
CA ASP A 38 -4.13 -4.62 9.42
C ASP A 38 -3.48 -5.70 10.30
N LEU A 39 -2.26 -5.45 10.78
CA LEU A 39 -1.59 -6.32 11.73
C LEU A 39 -2.42 -6.43 13.01
N ASP A 40 -2.92 -5.28 13.48
CA ASP A 40 -3.79 -5.19 14.66
C ASP A 40 -5.26 -5.34 14.24
N ALA A 41 -5.98 -6.24 14.89
CA ALA A 41 -7.38 -6.53 14.54
C ALA A 41 -8.33 -5.34 14.80
N ASP A 42 -8.15 -4.61 15.91
CA ASP A 42 -9.07 -3.54 16.31
C ASP A 42 -9.16 -2.41 15.25
N PRO A 43 -8.06 -1.82 14.77
CA PRO A 43 -8.15 -0.78 13.72
C PRO A 43 -8.63 -1.33 12.38
N GLY A 44 -8.29 -2.58 12.04
CA GLY A 44 -8.82 -3.23 10.84
C GLY A 44 -10.34 -3.36 10.89
N ASN A 45 -10.87 -3.86 12.01
CA ASN A 45 -12.31 -4.01 12.24
C ASN A 45 -13.01 -2.64 12.28
N GLN A 46 -12.42 -1.63 12.92
CA GLN A 46 -12.98 -0.28 12.95
C GLN A 46 -13.11 0.31 11.54
N THR A 47 -12.13 0.09 10.67
CA THR A 47 -12.21 0.52 9.27
C THR A 47 -13.35 -0.18 8.52
N VAL A 48 -13.57 -1.47 8.78
CA VAL A 48 -14.72 -2.21 8.21
C VAL A 48 -16.04 -1.61 8.69
N GLU A 49 -16.18 -1.34 9.99
CA GLU A 49 -17.38 -0.71 10.56
C GLU A 49 -17.66 0.65 9.94
N ASP A 50 -16.64 1.49 9.79
CA ASP A 50 -16.76 2.81 9.18
C ASP A 50 -17.23 2.71 7.72
N ILE A 51 -16.71 1.74 6.94
CA ILE A 51 -17.13 1.50 5.55
C ILE A 51 -18.57 1.01 5.49
N ILE A 52 -18.97 0.12 6.37
CA ILE A 52 -20.36 -0.37 6.45
C ILE A 52 -21.30 0.77 6.85
N ALA A 53 -20.92 1.61 7.80
CA ALA A 53 -21.70 2.78 8.20
C ALA A 53 -21.92 3.79 7.06
N MET A 54 -21.02 3.83 6.06
CA MET A 54 -21.17 4.62 4.83
C MET A 54 -22.12 3.97 3.80
N GLY A 55 -22.67 2.78 4.09
CA GLY A 55 -23.52 2.02 3.16
C GLY A 55 -22.75 1.22 2.10
N ALA A 56 -21.44 1.06 2.25
CA ALA A 56 -20.59 0.23 1.40
C ALA A 56 -20.36 -1.16 2.01
N LYS A 57 -19.63 -2.04 1.30
CA LYS A 57 -19.34 -3.40 1.77
C LYS A 57 -17.85 -3.56 2.09
N ALA A 58 -17.57 -4.14 3.24
CA ALA A 58 -16.21 -4.47 3.62
C ALA A 58 -16.16 -5.74 4.46
N VAL A 59 -14.99 -6.38 4.47
CA VAL A 59 -14.65 -7.52 5.32
C VAL A 59 -13.21 -7.38 5.80
N ALA A 60 -12.92 -7.83 7.02
CA ALA A 60 -11.57 -7.86 7.55
C ALA A 60 -10.85 -9.17 7.22
N CYS A 61 -9.55 -9.06 6.90
CA CYS A 61 -8.60 -10.16 6.85
C CYS A 61 -7.34 -9.73 7.63
N ASN A 62 -7.47 -9.64 8.96
CA ASN A 62 -6.40 -9.15 9.83
C ASN A 62 -5.29 -10.18 10.03
N GLY A 63 -4.12 -9.71 10.45
CA GLY A 63 -2.91 -10.47 10.72
C GLY A 63 -1.71 -9.95 9.93
N SER A 64 -0.56 -10.56 10.19
CA SER A 64 0.68 -10.17 9.52
C SER A 64 0.66 -10.52 8.04
N VAL A 65 1.13 -9.58 7.22
CA VAL A 65 1.35 -9.84 5.78
C VAL A 65 2.50 -10.81 5.52
N THR A 66 3.33 -11.07 6.55
CA THR A 66 4.48 -11.97 6.48
C THR A 66 4.14 -13.40 6.85
N ASP A 67 2.95 -13.66 7.44
CA ASP A 67 2.48 -15.02 7.72
C ASP A 67 2.46 -15.87 6.44
N ASP A 68 2.84 -17.13 6.55
CA ASP A 68 2.97 -18.00 5.38
C ASP A 68 1.62 -18.29 4.70
N ASP A 69 0.52 -18.32 5.45
CA ASP A 69 -0.85 -18.55 4.94
C ASP A 69 -1.55 -17.26 4.48
N PHE A 70 -1.01 -16.08 4.85
CA PHE A 70 -1.67 -14.81 4.61
C PHE A 70 -2.00 -14.55 3.13
N PRO A 71 -1.13 -14.81 2.16
CA PRO A 71 -1.41 -14.53 0.76
C PRO A 71 -2.67 -15.24 0.26
N GLU A 72 -2.78 -16.54 0.52
CA GLU A 72 -3.94 -17.35 0.14
C GLU A 72 -5.20 -16.93 0.89
N ARG A 73 -5.09 -16.71 2.20
CA ARG A 73 -6.21 -16.26 3.04
C ARG A 73 -6.74 -14.89 2.58
N PHE A 74 -5.86 -13.95 2.23
CA PHE A 74 -6.24 -12.61 1.78
C PHE A 74 -6.97 -12.65 0.44
N ILE A 75 -6.47 -13.41 -0.53
CA ILE A 75 -7.10 -13.59 -1.84
C ILE A 75 -8.44 -14.33 -1.72
N ASN A 76 -8.48 -15.43 -0.96
CA ASN A 76 -9.71 -16.20 -0.76
C ASN A 76 -10.79 -15.40 -0.04
N THR A 77 -10.44 -14.55 0.93
CA THR A 77 -11.39 -13.65 1.59
C THR A 77 -12.14 -12.78 0.57
N ALA A 78 -11.46 -12.24 -0.45
CA ALA A 78 -12.10 -11.45 -1.49
C ALA A 78 -13.01 -12.30 -2.39
N LEU A 79 -12.52 -13.46 -2.82
CA LEU A 79 -13.25 -14.34 -3.74
C LEU A 79 -14.50 -14.94 -3.08
N ASP A 80 -14.38 -15.43 -1.84
CA ASP A 80 -15.45 -16.08 -1.11
C ASP A 80 -16.54 -15.08 -0.67
N THR A 81 -16.13 -13.85 -0.29
CA THR A 81 -17.07 -12.84 0.21
C THR A 81 -17.72 -12.04 -0.91
N PHE A 82 -16.96 -11.67 -1.94
CA PHE A 82 -17.39 -10.72 -2.97
C PHE A 82 -17.35 -11.29 -4.40
N GLY A 83 -16.75 -12.46 -4.61
CA GLY A 83 -16.67 -13.11 -5.91
C GLY A 83 -15.71 -12.46 -6.91
N GLY A 84 -14.91 -11.49 -6.50
CA GLY A 84 -14.06 -10.69 -7.38
C GLY A 84 -12.65 -10.43 -6.86
N LEU A 85 -11.78 -9.95 -7.76
CA LEU A 85 -10.41 -9.56 -7.48
C LEU A 85 -10.00 -8.52 -8.52
N ASP A 86 -10.23 -7.23 -8.24
CA ASP A 86 -10.04 -6.17 -9.21
C ASP A 86 -8.89 -5.22 -8.87
N ILE A 87 -8.69 -4.89 -7.59
CA ILE A 87 -7.67 -3.95 -7.13
C ILE A 87 -6.89 -4.58 -6.00
N ILE A 88 -5.55 -4.60 -6.11
CA ILE A 88 -4.65 -5.02 -5.03
C ILE A 88 -3.71 -3.86 -4.72
N VAL A 89 -3.69 -3.41 -3.46
CA VAL A 89 -2.77 -2.35 -3.00
C VAL A 89 -1.87 -2.90 -1.90
N ASN A 90 -0.60 -3.07 -2.22
CA ASN A 90 0.44 -3.47 -1.28
C ASN A 90 0.94 -2.22 -0.56
N ASN A 91 0.24 -1.87 0.55
CA ASN A 91 0.48 -0.65 1.31
C ASN A 91 1.10 -0.92 2.70
N ALA A 92 0.90 -2.09 3.29
CA ALA A 92 1.47 -2.43 4.59
C ALA A 92 2.98 -2.15 4.64
N GLY A 93 3.43 -1.63 5.77
CA GLY A 93 4.85 -1.37 5.94
C GLY A 93 5.20 -0.48 7.12
N TYR A 94 6.44 -0.56 7.51
CA TYR A 94 7.07 0.20 8.59
C TYR A 94 8.55 0.40 8.28
N THR A 95 9.27 1.14 9.12
CA THR A 95 10.72 1.30 9.03
C THR A 95 11.38 0.77 10.30
N TRP A 96 12.55 0.15 10.14
CA TRP A 96 13.40 -0.27 11.24
C TRP A 96 14.84 0.13 10.90
N ASP A 97 15.10 1.40 11.18
CA ASP A 97 16.25 2.12 10.67
C ASP A 97 17.51 1.89 11.51
N ASN A 98 18.63 1.71 10.84
CA ASN A 98 19.95 1.72 11.43
C ASN A 98 21.02 2.03 10.37
N VAL A 99 22.17 2.56 10.80
CA VAL A 99 23.34 2.69 9.89
C VAL A 99 23.92 1.31 9.58
N ILE A 100 24.48 1.12 8.38
CA ILE A 100 24.88 -0.20 7.86
C ILE A 100 25.76 -1.02 8.83
N GLN A 101 26.67 -0.38 9.53
CA GLN A 101 27.59 -1.08 10.46
C GLN A 101 26.91 -1.51 11.78
N LYS A 102 25.68 -1.12 12.02
CA LYS A 102 24.90 -1.46 13.21
C LYS A 102 23.60 -2.19 12.89
N MET A 103 23.24 -2.27 11.62
CA MET A 103 22.06 -3.01 11.17
C MET A 103 22.37 -4.50 11.25
N ASP A 104 21.55 -5.23 11.97
CA ASP A 104 21.63 -6.69 12.03
C ASP A 104 20.78 -7.36 10.93
N ASP A 105 20.96 -8.67 10.79
CA ASP A 105 20.26 -9.45 9.77
C ASP A 105 18.75 -9.52 10.02
N GLU A 106 18.32 -9.45 11.29
CA GLU A 106 16.90 -9.43 11.65
C GLU A 106 16.23 -8.15 11.17
N GLN A 107 16.84 -6.98 11.41
CA GLN A 107 16.33 -5.69 10.91
C GLN A 107 16.27 -5.65 9.38
N TRP A 108 17.29 -6.21 8.74
CA TRP A 108 17.33 -6.32 7.28
C TRP A 108 16.20 -7.20 6.76
N GLN A 109 16.09 -8.43 7.27
CA GLN A 109 15.16 -9.43 6.78
C GLN A 109 13.69 -9.02 7.03
N ALA A 110 13.37 -8.53 8.23
CA ALA A 110 12.02 -8.08 8.58
C ALA A 110 11.47 -7.01 7.62
N ILE A 111 12.31 -6.05 7.23
CA ILE A 111 11.91 -5.02 6.27
C ILE A 111 11.76 -5.58 4.86
N LEU A 112 12.65 -6.48 4.42
CA LEU A 112 12.49 -7.13 3.11
C LEU A 112 11.25 -8.03 3.07
N ASP A 113 10.96 -8.76 4.13
CA ASP A 113 9.82 -9.66 4.20
C ASP A 113 8.51 -8.88 4.11
N CYS A 114 8.36 -7.81 4.88
CA CYS A 114 7.17 -6.97 4.85
C CYS A 114 6.98 -6.26 3.50
N HIS A 115 8.05 -5.67 2.95
CA HIS A 115 7.92 -4.74 1.81
C HIS A 115 8.12 -5.38 0.44
N VAL A 116 8.79 -6.53 0.34
CA VAL A 116 9.12 -7.19 -0.94
C VAL A 116 8.54 -8.60 -1.00
N THR A 117 8.86 -9.44 0.01
CA THR A 117 8.45 -10.85 0.01
C THR A 117 6.94 -10.98 0.13
N ALA A 118 6.29 -10.24 1.03
CA ALA A 118 4.84 -10.28 1.19
C ALA A 118 4.09 -9.81 -0.07
N PRO A 119 4.38 -8.64 -0.69
CA PRO A 119 3.80 -8.27 -1.98
C PRO A 119 4.00 -9.32 -3.07
N PHE A 120 5.20 -9.90 -3.18
CA PHE A 120 5.47 -10.96 -4.14
C PHE A 120 4.58 -12.19 -3.89
N ARG A 121 4.46 -12.65 -2.63
CA ARG A 121 3.64 -13.80 -2.26
C ARG A 121 2.15 -13.55 -2.56
N ILE A 122 1.64 -12.36 -2.21
CA ILE A 122 0.25 -11.94 -2.50
C ILE A 122 -0.02 -11.95 -4.00
N LEU A 123 0.85 -11.36 -4.81
CA LEU A 123 0.68 -11.33 -6.26
C LEU A 123 0.79 -12.72 -6.88
N ARG A 124 1.69 -13.56 -6.38
CA ARG A 124 1.81 -14.96 -6.80
C ARG A 124 0.54 -15.74 -6.51
N ALA A 125 -0.06 -15.60 -5.33
CA ALA A 125 -1.32 -16.22 -4.96
C ALA A 125 -2.50 -15.70 -5.81
N ALA A 126 -2.49 -14.41 -6.17
CA ALA A 126 -3.53 -13.79 -6.99
C ALA A 126 -3.52 -14.27 -8.46
N GLN A 127 -2.35 -14.63 -8.98
CA GLN A 127 -2.14 -14.88 -10.42
C GLN A 127 -3.10 -15.94 -11.03
N PRO A 128 -3.28 -17.14 -10.47
CA PRO A 128 -4.16 -18.13 -11.05
C PRO A 128 -5.63 -17.67 -11.10
N HIS A 129 -6.06 -16.94 -10.09
CA HIS A 129 -7.41 -16.38 -10.01
C HIS A 129 -7.63 -15.25 -11.01
N ILE A 130 -6.67 -14.34 -11.15
CA ILE A 130 -6.70 -13.27 -12.17
C ILE A 130 -6.80 -13.86 -13.57
N LYS A 131 -5.98 -14.87 -13.87
CA LYS A 131 -6.02 -15.57 -15.17
C LYS A 131 -7.38 -16.22 -15.41
N ARG A 132 -7.93 -16.93 -14.43
CA ARG A 132 -9.25 -17.59 -14.53
C ARG A 132 -10.34 -16.56 -14.78
N LEU A 133 -10.43 -15.50 -13.96
CA LEU A 133 -11.43 -14.44 -14.10
C LEU A 133 -11.32 -13.73 -15.46
N PHE A 134 -10.11 -13.47 -15.94
CA PHE A 134 -9.90 -12.87 -17.25
C PHE A 134 -10.45 -13.76 -18.38
N LEU A 135 -10.21 -15.08 -18.34
CA LEU A 135 -10.73 -16.00 -19.36
C LEU A 135 -12.26 -16.09 -19.33
N GLU A 136 -12.86 -16.18 -18.14
CA GLU A 136 -14.32 -16.17 -17.96
C GLU A 136 -14.97 -14.86 -18.48
N GLU A 137 -14.31 -13.73 -18.30
CA GLU A 137 -14.74 -12.43 -18.81
C GLU A 137 -14.64 -12.36 -20.33
N GLN A 138 -13.56 -12.88 -20.91
CA GLN A 138 -13.39 -12.94 -22.36
C GLN A 138 -14.47 -13.80 -23.03
N GLU A 139 -14.81 -14.94 -22.47
CA GLU A 139 -15.90 -15.81 -22.97
C GLU A 139 -17.26 -15.10 -22.99
N LYS A 140 -17.46 -14.17 -22.04
CA LYS A 140 -18.67 -13.35 -21.93
C LYS A 140 -18.62 -12.03 -22.72
N GLY A 141 -17.53 -11.75 -23.43
CA GLY A 141 -17.30 -10.49 -24.13
C GLY A 141 -17.13 -9.28 -23.20
N ILE A 142 -16.74 -9.51 -21.94
CA ILE A 142 -16.55 -8.46 -20.95
C ILE A 142 -15.09 -8.02 -20.95
N THR A 143 -14.85 -6.70 -21.03
CA THR A 143 -13.52 -6.12 -20.83
C THR A 143 -13.43 -5.54 -19.43
N ASN A 144 -12.58 -6.13 -18.60
CA ASN A 144 -12.31 -5.67 -17.24
C ASN A 144 -10.82 -5.39 -17.06
N TYR A 145 -10.48 -4.21 -16.52
CA TYR A 145 -9.11 -3.83 -16.16
C TYR A 145 -8.91 -3.96 -14.67
N ARG A 146 -7.89 -4.72 -14.28
CA ARG A 146 -7.46 -4.89 -12.88
C ARG A 146 -6.30 -3.98 -12.58
N LYS A 147 -6.14 -3.63 -11.32
CA LYS A 147 -5.14 -2.68 -10.84
C LYS A 147 -4.30 -3.30 -9.73
N VAL A 148 -3.00 -3.13 -9.83
CA VAL A 148 -2.06 -3.39 -8.74
C VAL A 148 -1.27 -2.14 -8.46
N VAL A 149 -1.22 -1.70 -7.21
CA VAL A 149 -0.42 -0.56 -6.78
C VAL A 149 0.50 -0.97 -5.65
N ASN A 150 1.80 -0.84 -5.87
CA ASN A 150 2.82 -1.08 -4.86
C ASN A 150 3.29 0.25 -4.26
N ILE A 151 3.40 0.32 -2.94
CA ILE A 151 3.84 1.54 -2.27
C ILE A 151 5.36 1.56 -2.16
N SER A 152 5.95 2.56 -2.81
CA SER A 152 7.36 2.90 -2.74
C SER A 152 7.60 4.15 -1.86
N SER A 153 8.77 4.73 -1.94
CA SER A 153 9.20 5.90 -1.15
C SER A 153 10.25 6.71 -1.93
N THR A 154 10.40 7.97 -1.59
CA THR A 154 11.58 8.76 -1.99
C THR A 154 12.87 8.09 -1.55
N SER A 155 12.89 7.38 -0.41
CA SER A 155 14.04 6.58 0.03
C SER A 155 14.40 5.46 -0.96
N GLY A 156 13.41 4.88 -1.64
CA GLY A 156 13.64 3.84 -2.66
C GLY A 156 14.18 4.39 -3.99
N VAL A 157 13.99 5.68 -4.26
CA VAL A 157 14.45 6.34 -5.49
C VAL A 157 15.80 7.03 -5.29
N ASN A 158 15.95 7.74 -4.16
CA ASN A 158 17.09 8.64 -3.91
C ASN A 158 18.04 8.09 -2.83
N GLY A 159 17.66 7.04 -2.13
CA GLY A 159 18.33 6.59 -0.91
C GLY A 159 18.03 7.47 0.29
N ASN A 160 18.25 6.94 1.50
CA ASN A 160 18.21 7.68 2.74
C ASN A 160 19.19 7.08 3.75
N ALA A 161 20.03 7.92 4.37
CA ALA A 161 21.00 7.46 5.35
C ALA A 161 20.30 6.77 6.54
N GLY A 162 20.80 5.60 6.94
CA GLY A 162 20.22 4.77 7.99
C GLY A 162 19.06 3.87 7.54
N GLN A 163 18.70 3.86 6.26
CA GLN A 163 17.58 3.09 5.71
C GLN A 163 18.00 2.14 4.58
N ILE A 164 19.16 1.50 4.68
CA ILE A 164 19.63 0.64 3.58
C ILE A 164 18.66 -0.52 3.29
N ASN A 165 18.06 -1.13 4.32
CA ASN A 165 17.03 -2.17 4.20
C ASN A 165 15.76 -1.60 3.52
N TYR A 166 15.23 -0.52 4.06
CA TYR A 166 14.00 0.12 3.57
C TYR A 166 14.16 0.70 2.16
N SER A 167 15.26 1.41 1.90
CA SER A 167 15.56 1.95 0.57
C SER A 167 15.68 0.84 -0.48
N THR A 168 16.38 -0.26 -0.16
CA THR A 168 16.50 -1.43 -1.03
C THR A 168 15.13 -2.04 -1.31
N ALA A 169 14.31 -2.25 -0.27
CA ALA A 169 12.98 -2.81 -0.42
C ALA A 169 12.08 -1.91 -1.29
N LYS A 170 12.10 -0.60 -1.03
CA LYS A 170 11.27 0.36 -1.77
C LYS A 170 11.72 0.61 -3.21
N ALA A 171 13.01 0.39 -3.53
CA ALA A 171 13.50 0.30 -4.90
C ALA A 171 13.05 -1.03 -5.56
N GLY A 172 13.08 -2.14 -4.82
CA GLY A 172 12.68 -3.46 -5.30
C GLY A 172 11.25 -3.50 -5.80
N VAL A 173 10.30 -2.88 -5.09
CA VAL A 173 8.88 -2.85 -5.53
C VAL A 173 8.65 -2.05 -6.80
N VAL A 174 9.51 -1.09 -7.13
CA VAL A 174 9.46 -0.37 -8.43
C VAL A 174 9.87 -1.33 -9.55
N GLY A 175 10.92 -2.13 -9.34
CA GLY A 175 11.32 -3.19 -10.26
C GLY A 175 10.21 -4.21 -10.46
N MET A 176 9.59 -4.65 -9.36
CA MET A 176 8.44 -5.55 -9.37
C MET A 176 7.29 -4.97 -10.21
N ALA A 177 6.90 -3.72 -10.01
CA ALA A 177 5.83 -3.08 -10.77
C ALA A 177 6.12 -3.05 -12.29
N LYS A 178 7.34 -2.70 -12.68
CA LYS A 178 7.75 -2.66 -14.10
C LYS A 178 7.76 -4.04 -14.76
N THR A 179 8.19 -5.07 -14.03
CA THR A 179 8.21 -6.45 -14.53
C THR A 179 6.80 -7.00 -14.66
N MET A 180 5.99 -6.88 -13.60
CA MET A 180 4.62 -7.37 -13.58
C MET A 180 3.72 -6.67 -14.61
N ALA A 181 3.95 -5.39 -14.91
CA ALA A 181 3.25 -4.67 -15.97
C ALA A 181 3.43 -5.34 -17.34
N LYS A 182 4.63 -5.87 -17.62
CA LYS A 182 4.94 -6.60 -18.87
C LYS A 182 4.33 -8.01 -18.88
N GLU A 183 4.37 -8.70 -17.75
CA GLU A 183 3.86 -10.08 -17.65
C GLU A 183 2.33 -10.14 -17.67
N TRP A 184 1.68 -9.20 -16.95
CA TRP A 184 0.24 -9.24 -16.69
C TRP A 184 -0.59 -8.34 -17.61
N GLY A 185 0.04 -7.51 -18.45
CA GLY A 185 -0.67 -6.69 -19.44
C GLY A 185 -1.59 -7.51 -20.35
N ARG A 186 -1.19 -8.74 -20.71
CA ARG A 186 -2.02 -9.67 -21.48
C ARG A 186 -3.31 -10.12 -20.79
N TYR A 187 -3.44 -9.92 -19.48
CA TYR A 187 -4.64 -10.19 -18.68
C TYR A 187 -5.40 -8.90 -18.32
N ASN A 188 -5.13 -7.78 -18.98
CA ASN A 188 -5.69 -6.46 -18.69
C ASN A 188 -5.39 -6.00 -17.25
N VAL A 189 -4.19 -6.29 -16.73
CA VAL A 189 -3.76 -5.82 -15.40
C VAL A 189 -2.77 -4.67 -15.55
N ASN A 190 -3.11 -3.53 -14.98
CA ASN A 190 -2.18 -2.41 -14.80
C ASN A 190 -1.42 -2.60 -13.48
N VAL A 191 -0.10 -2.50 -13.52
CA VAL A 191 0.74 -2.60 -12.31
C VAL A 191 1.61 -1.36 -12.22
N ASN A 192 1.42 -0.56 -11.16
CA ASN A 192 2.12 0.70 -10.96
C ASN A 192 2.68 0.80 -9.54
N ALA A 193 3.49 1.82 -9.29
CA ALA A 193 4.00 2.15 -7.97
C ALA A 193 3.72 3.62 -7.62
N VAL A 194 3.54 3.91 -6.33
CA VAL A 194 3.46 5.27 -5.79
C VAL A 194 4.56 5.44 -4.76
N GLY A 195 5.45 6.40 -4.97
CA GLY A 195 6.53 6.75 -4.05
C GLY A 195 6.16 7.96 -3.20
N PHE A 196 6.13 7.79 -1.88
CA PHE A 196 5.83 8.88 -0.96
C PHE A 196 7.09 9.59 -0.48
N GLY A 197 6.97 10.91 -0.33
CA GLY A 197 7.86 11.72 0.49
C GLY A 197 7.39 11.75 1.95
N LEU A 198 7.53 12.91 2.60
CA LEU A 198 7.09 13.09 3.98
C LEU A 198 5.56 13.24 4.04
N ILE A 199 4.88 12.23 4.55
CA ILE A 199 3.44 12.21 4.81
C ILE A 199 3.20 12.16 6.31
N LYS A 200 2.32 13.02 6.84
CA LYS A 200 1.99 13.06 8.26
C LYS A 200 1.11 11.83 8.63
N THR A 201 1.73 10.81 9.22
CA THR A 201 1.07 9.59 9.72
C THR A 201 1.52 9.31 11.14
N ARG A 202 0.95 8.30 11.82
CA ARG A 202 1.44 7.86 13.14
C ARG A 202 2.93 7.52 13.15
N LEU A 203 3.44 6.94 12.07
CA LEU A 203 4.86 6.58 11.95
C LEU A 203 5.77 7.81 11.84
N THR A 204 5.24 8.94 11.40
CA THR A 204 5.97 10.20 11.19
C THR A 204 5.53 11.30 12.13
N ASP A 205 4.60 11.06 13.08
CA ASP A 205 4.06 12.10 13.95
C ASP A 205 5.14 12.65 14.88
N ALA A 206 5.39 13.97 14.80
CA ALA A 206 6.38 14.65 15.62
C ALA A 206 5.97 14.73 17.09
N ASP A 207 4.65 14.71 17.38
CA ASP A 207 4.13 14.77 18.75
C ASP A 207 4.31 13.43 19.49
N ALA A 208 4.48 12.32 18.76
CA ALA A 208 4.82 11.02 19.31
C ALA A 208 6.18 10.99 20.04
N LYS A 209 7.02 12.03 19.87
CA LYS A 209 8.35 12.14 20.51
C LYS A 209 8.38 12.64 21.95
N LYS A 210 7.24 12.99 22.54
CA LYS A 210 7.22 13.47 23.93
C LYS A 210 7.52 12.38 24.96
N ASP A 211 7.39 11.12 24.59
CA ASP A 211 7.87 9.95 25.32
C ASP A 211 8.47 8.98 24.30
N ASP A 212 9.50 8.22 24.66
CA ASP A 212 10.15 7.14 23.88
C ASP A 212 9.14 6.19 23.19
N SER A 213 8.30 6.77 22.30
CA SER A 213 7.17 6.05 21.71
C SER A 213 7.71 4.99 20.77
N THR A 214 7.59 3.78 21.25
CA THR A 214 7.84 2.58 20.45
C THR A 214 6.52 1.98 20.07
N ILE A 215 6.44 1.42 18.87
CA ILE A 215 5.38 0.49 18.50
C ILE A 215 5.94 -0.93 18.56
N ASP A 216 5.09 -1.86 18.97
CA ASP A 216 5.42 -3.27 18.87
C ASP A 216 5.00 -3.77 17.49
N ILE A 217 5.92 -4.36 16.75
CA ILE A 217 5.66 -5.05 15.49
C ILE A 217 6.27 -6.44 15.62
N GLU A 218 5.41 -7.44 15.75
CA GLU A 218 5.80 -8.85 15.84
C GLU A 218 6.83 -9.12 16.96
N GLY A 219 6.64 -8.48 18.13
CA GLY A 219 7.52 -8.58 19.28
C GLY A 219 8.73 -7.64 19.28
N ASN A 220 8.93 -6.88 18.19
CA ASN A 220 10.02 -5.94 18.05
C ASN A 220 9.57 -4.52 18.43
N LYS A 221 10.24 -3.92 19.41
CA LYS A 221 10.00 -2.53 19.83
C LYS A 221 10.70 -1.56 18.87
N ILE A 222 9.93 -0.99 17.96
CA ILE A 222 10.41 -0.09 16.91
C ILE A 222 10.14 1.36 17.31
N LYS A 223 11.19 2.18 17.30
CA LYS A 223 11.05 3.62 17.52
C LYS A 223 10.29 4.25 16.36
N VAL A 224 9.23 4.98 16.67
CA VAL A 224 8.44 5.75 15.69
C VAL A 224 8.56 7.24 15.96
N GLY A 225 8.18 8.02 14.97
CA GLY A 225 8.20 9.48 15.01
C GLY A 225 9.41 10.07 14.29
N VAL A 226 9.15 11.14 13.60
CA VAL A 226 10.15 11.94 12.90
C VAL A 226 10.52 13.12 13.79
N ASN A 227 11.79 13.52 13.78
CA ASN A 227 12.24 14.69 14.55
C ASN A 227 11.41 15.93 14.17
N SER A 228 10.90 16.66 15.17
CA SER A 228 10.20 17.92 14.96
C SER A 228 10.98 18.91 14.10
N ALA A 229 12.32 18.90 14.19
CA ALA A 229 13.19 19.66 13.30
C ALA A 229 13.04 19.29 11.81
N LEU A 230 12.71 18.02 11.48
CA LEU A 230 12.46 17.62 10.10
C LEU A 230 11.12 18.18 9.58
N PHE A 231 10.10 18.27 10.42
CA PHE A 231 8.84 18.93 10.05
C PHE A 231 9.02 20.42 9.80
N GLU A 232 9.86 21.11 10.61
CA GLU A 232 10.20 22.50 10.36
C GLU A 232 11.04 22.67 9.09
N ALA A 233 12.02 21.78 8.88
CA ALA A 233 12.81 21.75 7.65
C ALA A 233 11.95 21.49 6.41
N ALA A 234 10.89 20.70 6.54
CA ALA A 234 9.95 20.42 5.43
C ALA A 234 9.35 21.70 4.84
N LYS A 235 9.16 22.76 5.66
CA LYS A 235 8.63 24.06 5.19
C LYS A 235 9.53 24.73 4.14
N THR A 236 10.83 24.45 4.19
CA THR A 236 11.82 25.02 3.27
C THR A 236 12.31 24.02 2.21
N MET A 237 12.30 22.73 2.53
CA MET A 237 12.81 21.67 1.66
C MET A 237 11.74 21.12 0.70
N ILE A 238 10.47 21.21 1.06
CA ILE A 238 9.35 20.78 0.18
C ILE A 238 8.80 22.03 -0.52
N PRO A 239 8.80 22.11 -1.85
CA PRO A 239 8.28 23.27 -2.57
C PRO A 239 6.84 23.65 -2.22
N LEU A 240 5.96 22.67 -1.91
CA LEU A 240 4.61 22.96 -1.39
C LEU A 240 4.60 23.45 0.07
N GLY A 241 5.75 23.60 0.72
CA GLY A 241 5.92 24.21 2.06
C GLY A 241 5.40 23.38 3.24
N ARG A 242 5.03 22.13 3.03
CA ARG A 242 4.47 21.27 4.09
C ARG A 242 4.59 19.77 3.76
N PRO A 243 4.52 18.90 4.77
CA PRO A 243 4.25 17.47 4.55
C PRO A 243 2.89 17.24 3.89
N GLY A 244 2.74 16.10 3.19
CA GLY A 244 1.46 15.63 2.69
C GLY A 244 0.59 15.06 3.83
N THR A 245 -0.72 14.98 3.58
CA THR A 245 -1.68 14.31 4.45
C THR A 245 -1.92 12.87 4.00
N PRO A 246 -2.45 11.97 4.86
CA PRO A 246 -2.86 10.64 4.46
C PRO A 246 -3.89 10.64 3.32
N GLN A 247 -4.80 11.61 3.30
CA GLN A 247 -5.81 11.78 2.26
C GLN A 247 -5.18 12.12 0.91
N GLU A 248 -4.17 13.00 0.88
CA GLU A 248 -3.45 13.37 -0.35
C GLU A 248 -2.63 12.18 -0.88
N ALA A 249 -2.00 11.42 0.02
CA ALA A 249 -1.30 10.19 -0.34
C ALA A 249 -2.25 9.12 -0.90
N ALA A 250 -3.40 8.90 -0.25
CA ALA A 250 -4.45 8.01 -0.74
C ALA A 250 -4.97 8.45 -2.11
N GLY A 251 -5.14 9.76 -2.34
CA GLY A 251 -5.51 10.32 -3.64
C GLY A 251 -4.52 9.98 -4.76
N ALA A 252 -3.22 9.96 -4.46
CA ALA A 252 -2.19 9.54 -5.42
C ALA A 252 -2.30 8.05 -5.79
N ILE A 253 -2.64 7.18 -4.83
CA ILE A 253 -2.90 5.75 -5.11
C ILE A 253 -4.20 5.59 -5.91
N TYR A 254 -5.24 6.30 -5.50
CA TYR A 254 -6.57 6.26 -6.14
C TYR A 254 -6.51 6.53 -7.64
N MET A 255 -5.66 7.46 -8.10
CA MET A 255 -5.48 7.75 -9.53
C MET A 255 -5.11 6.51 -10.35
N PHE A 256 -4.42 5.54 -9.77
CA PHE A 256 -4.11 4.27 -10.44
C PHE A 256 -5.19 3.19 -10.30
N CYS A 257 -6.19 3.40 -9.44
CA CYS A 257 -7.27 2.44 -9.20
C CYS A 257 -8.49 2.65 -10.11
N ILE A 258 -8.64 3.82 -10.71
CA ILE A 258 -9.82 4.23 -11.50
C ILE A 258 -9.69 3.90 -12.99
N PRO A 259 -10.81 3.85 -13.75
CA PRO A 259 -10.80 3.52 -15.18
C PRO A 259 -9.96 4.46 -16.05
N GLU A 260 -9.83 5.73 -15.67
CA GLU A 260 -9.04 6.72 -16.41
C GLU A 260 -7.55 6.36 -16.49
N SER A 261 -7.09 5.45 -15.65
CA SER A 261 -5.72 4.92 -15.70
C SER A 261 -5.58 3.60 -16.47
N ASN A 262 -6.56 3.17 -17.24
CA ASN A 262 -6.54 1.86 -17.93
C ASN A 262 -5.38 1.72 -18.94
N TYR A 263 -4.80 2.82 -19.42
CA TYR A 263 -3.64 2.78 -20.31
C TYR A 263 -2.32 3.16 -19.60
N VAL A 264 -2.32 3.21 -18.26
CA VAL A 264 -1.14 3.55 -17.45
C VAL A 264 -0.66 2.32 -16.71
N THR A 265 0.51 1.79 -17.07
CA THR A 265 1.13 0.63 -16.43
C THR A 265 2.65 0.72 -16.40
N GLY A 266 3.30 0.09 -15.43
CA GLY A 266 4.76 0.10 -15.25
C GLY A 266 5.33 1.44 -14.78
N GLN A 267 4.49 2.35 -14.29
CA GLN A 267 4.90 3.71 -13.89
C GLN A 267 5.17 3.79 -12.39
N ILE A 268 5.99 4.77 -12.02
CA ILE A 268 6.12 5.24 -10.64
C ILE A 268 5.64 6.70 -10.58
N LEU A 269 4.68 6.98 -9.71
CA LEU A 269 4.22 8.32 -9.40
C LEU A 269 4.84 8.77 -8.08
N MET A 270 5.56 9.89 -8.10
CA MET A 270 6.11 10.48 -6.88
C MET A 270 5.10 11.45 -6.25
N CYS A 271 4.68 11.18 -5.01
CA CYS A 271 3.79 12.02 -4.21
C CYS A 271 4.58 12.61 -3.03
N HIS A 272 5.27 13.72 -3.26
CA HIS A 272 6.25 14.29 -2.32
C HIS A 272 6.27 15.84 -2.27
N GLY A 273 5.27 16.50 -2.85
CA GLY A 273 5.14 17.96 -2.82
C GLY A 273 6.23 18.72 -3.59
N GLY A 274 6.93 18.06 -4.54
CA GLY A 274 8.06 18.63 -5.28
C GLY A 274 9.40 18.57 -4.53
N GLY A 275 9.43 18.02 -3.31
CA GLY A 275 10.64 17.90 -2.50
C GLY A 275 11.44 16.62 -2.79
N PHE A 276 12.73 16.67 -2.40
CA PHE A 276 13.70 15.57 -2.49
C PHE A 276 14.06 15.10 -3.91
N GLY A 277 14.98 15.87 -4.53
CA GLY A 277 15.90 15.40 -5.56
C GLY A 277 15.20 14.87 -6.81
N LEU A 278 14.98 15.79 -7.71
CA LEU A 278 15.07 15.46 -9.14
C LEU A 278 16.53 15.49 -9.54
#